data_9d887957e0efa09079a89680afe7b3a3
#
_entry.id   9d887957e0efa09079a89680afe7b3a3
#
_cell.length_a   1.000
_cell.length_b   1.000
_cell.length_c   1.000
_cell.angle_alpha   90.00
_cell.angle_beta   90.00
_cell.angle_gamma   90.00
#
_symmetry.space_group_name_H-M   'P 1'
#
loop_
_entity.id
_entity.type
_entity.pdbx_description
1 polymer ?
#
loop_
_entity_poly.entity_id
_entity_poly.type
_entity_poly.pdbx_seq_one_letter_code
_entity_poly.pdbx_strand_id
1 'polypeptide(L)'
;MSRGLGDVYKRQATDTVKIGLVGKYVELQDAYKSIDESLLQAAIYNHHKLDLHLFHSEKLNNENAAEQLKDMDGILIAPGFGQRGIEGKFAAIKYAREHDVPCLGICLGMQCMVIEFARDVLGLADANSTEMEPNTAHKVIDLMEEQKNVTNMGGSMRLGAYDCTLKEGSKVLEAYGKEHIQERHRHRFEFNNEYKKQYEAAGMMCTGENPETNLVE
;
A
#
# COMPACT_ATOMS: atom_id res chain seq x y z
N MET A 1 -7.05 -30.53 -11.47
CA MET A 1 -6.29 -29.45 -10.79
C MET A 1 -5.36 -30.08 -9.79
N SER A 2 -4.05 -30.01 -10.00
CA SER A 2 -3.10 -30.73 -9.19
C SER A 2 -2.89 -30.03 -7.84
N ARG A 3 -3.59 -30.49 -6.82
CA ARG A 3 -3.29 -30.15 -5.42
C ARG A 3 -1.86 -30.55 -4.99
N GLY A 4 -1.17 -31.34 -5.80
CA GLY A 4 0.14 -31.90 -5.46
C GLY A 4 1.34 -30.96 -5.65
N LEU A 5 1.31 -30.04 -6.62
CA LEU A 5 2.45 -29.13 -6.86
C LEU A 5 2.61 -28.11 -5.75
N GLY A 6 1.54 -27.48 -5.28
CA GLY A 6 1.57 -26.53 -4.17
C GLY A 6 2.06 -27.18 -2.86
N ASP A 7 1.71 -28.45 -2.59
CA ASP A 7 2.16 -29.16 -1.39
C ASP A 7 3.64 -29.58 -1.48
N VAL A 8 4.15 -29.87 -2.70
CA VAL A 8 5.57 -30.17 -2.90
C VAL A 8 6.43 -28.93 -2.65
N TYR A 9 6.03 -27.77 -3.19
CA TYR A 9 6.75 -26.50 -2.97
C TYR A 9 6.72 -26.08 -1.48
N LYS A 10 5.58 -26.21 -0.81
CA LYS A 10 5.47 -25.95 0.65
C LYS A 10 6.42 -26.81 1.49
N ARG A 11 6.70 -28.04 1.06
CA ARG A 11 7.62 -28.94 1.76
C ARG A 11 9.09 -28.66 1.49
N GLN A 12 9.42 -27.97 0.40
CA GLN A 12 10.80 -27.63 0.02
C GLN A 12 11.28 -26.29 0.61
N ALA A 13 10.36 -25.48 1.13
CA ALA A 13 10.71 -24.22 1.77
C ALA A 13 11.47 -24.49 3.10
N THR A 14 12.68 -23.94 3.20
CA THR A 14 13.55 -24.10 4.38
C THR A 14 13.36 -22.97 5.38
N ASP A 15 13.14 -21.77 4.88
CA ASP A 15 13.08 -20.56 5.68
C ASP A 15 11.63 -20.06 5.82
N THR A 16 11.39 -19.29 6.87
CA THR A 16 10.08 -18.69 7.14
C THR A 16 10.19 -17.16 7.01
N VAL A 17 9.23 -16.55 6.31
CA VAL A 17 9.07 -15.12 6.25
C VAL A 17 7.83 -14.70 7.04
N LYS A 18 7.99 -13.78 7.98
CA LYS A 18 6.93 -13.24 8.83
C LYS A 18 6.40 -11.95 8.26
N ILE A 19 5.15 -11.95 7.83
CA ILE A 19 4.50 -10.77 7.27
C ILE A 19 3.41 -10.28 8.20
N GLY A 20 3.50 -9.01 8.60
CA GLY A 20 2.46 -8.33 9.35
C GLY A 20 1.45 -7.65 8.44
N LEU A 21 0.20 -8.10 8.41
CA LEU A 21 -0.90 -7.44 7.72
C LEU A 21 -1.64 -6.53 8.67
N VAL A 22 -1.57 -5.22 8.43
CA VAL A 22 -2.23 -4.19 9.24
C VAL A 22 -3.53 -3.74 8.57
N GLY A 23 -4.65 -4.07 9.20
CA GLY A 23 -5.97 -3.78 8.65
C GLY A 23 -7.06 -3.67 9.71
N LYS A 24 -8.24 -3.19 9.32
CA LYS A 24 -9.38 -3.01 10.24
C LYS A 24 -10.39 -4.16 10.24
N TYR A 25 -10.25 -5.11 9.31
CA TYR A 25 -11.18 -6.25 9.16
C TYR A 25 -10.49 -7.60 9.39
N VAL A 26 -9.45 -7.62 10.21
CA VAL A 26 -8.62 -8.81 10.47
C VAL A 26 -9.38 -9.95 11.17
N GLU A 27 -10.52 -9.66 11.78
CA GLU A 27 -11.40 -10.63 12.43
C GLU A 27 -12.33 -11.34 11.44
N LEU A 28 -12.45 -10.82 10.21
CA LEU A 28 -13.28 -11.39 9.15
C LEU A 28 -12.42 -12.25 8.22
N GLN A 29 -12.58 -13.56 8.28
CA GLN A 29 -11.73 -14.53 7.56
C GLN A 29 -11.58 -14.26 6.05
N ASP A 30 -12.60 -13.72 5.41
CA ASP A 30 -12.62 -13.50 3.95
C ASP A 30 -12.21 -12.08 3.54
N ALA A 31 -12.04 -11.14 4.48
CA ALA A 31 -11.80 -9.73 4.15
C ALA A 31 -10.50 -9.51 3.38
N TYR A 32 -9.48 -10.29 3.69
CA TYR A 32 -8.14 -10.17 3.08
C TYR A 32 -7.69 -11.44 2.36
N LYS A 33 -8.62 -12.33 2.02
CA LYS A 33 -8.31 -13.64 1.43
C LYS A 33 -7.47 -13.56 0.16
N SER A 34 -7.73 -12.60 -0.73
CA SER A 34 -6.94 -12.41 -1.96
C SER A 34 -5.50 -11.99 -1.64
N ILE A 35 -5.30 -11.20 -0.60
CA ILE A 35 -3.97 -10.76 -0.15
C ILE A 35 -3.23 -11.95 0.46
N ASP A 36 -3.89 -12.72 1.33
CA ASP A 36 -3.33 -13.92 1.95
C ASP A 36 -2.88 -14.94 0.87
N GLU A 37 -3.73 -15.25 -0.10
CA GLU A 37 -3.39 -16.14 -1.21
C GLU A 37 -2.24 -15.58 -2.07
N SER A 38 -2.18 -14.26 -2.31
CA SER A 38 -1.10 -13.64 -3.06
C SER A 38 0.23 -13.69 -2.31
N LEU A 39 0.22 -13.44 -0.99
CA LEU A 39 1.41 -13.58 -0.14
C LEU A 39 1.89 -15.01 -0.07
N LEU A 40 0.96 -15.98 0.03
CA LEU A 40 1.31 -17.40 -0.01
C LEU A 40 1.97 -17.80 -1.33
N GLN A 41 1.44 -17.34 -2.46
CA GLN A 41 2.04 -17.60 -3.77
C GLN A 41 3.43 -16.96 -3.89
N ALA A 42 3.59 -15.72 -3.42
CA ALA A 42 4.88 -15.03 -3.40
C ALA A 42 5.91 -15.76 -2.52
N ALA A 43 5.51 -16.22 -1.35
CA ALA A 43 6.37 -16.99 -0.45
C ALA A 43 6.81 -18.31 -1.10
N ILE A 44 5.89 -19.04 -1.73
CA ILE A 44 6.19 -20.28 -2.47
C ILE A 44 7.18 -20.02 -3.60
N TYR A 45 6.95 -18.96 -4.39
CA TYR A 45 7.85 -18.59 -5.49
C TYR A 45 9.27 -18.29 -5.01
N ASN A 46 9.41 -17.67 -3.85
CA ASN A 46 10.69 -17.35 -3.23
C ASN A 46 11.22 -18.46 -2.30
N HIS A 47 10.64 -19.65 -2.31
CA HIS A 47 11.06 -20.80 -1.49
C HIS A 47 10.98 -20.60 0.02
N HIS A 48 10.04 -19.76 0.49
CA HIS A 48 9.78 -19.49 1.89
C HIS A 48 8.44 -20.05 2.36
N LYS A 49 8.34 -20.29 3.66
CA LYS A 49 7.05 -20.50 4.35
C LYS A 49 6.50 -19.17 4.77
N LEU A 50 5.25 -18.89 4.46
CA LEU A 50 4.54 -17.70 4.96
C LEU A 50 4.10 -17.92 6.41
N ASP A 51 4.49 -17.02 7.31
CA ASP A 51 3.95 -16.85 8.65
C ASP A 51 3.24 -15.48 8.69
N LEU A 52 1.92 -15.49 8.49
CA LEU A 52 1.10 -14.28 8.37
C LEU A 52 0.51 -13.88 9.72
N HIS A 53 0.88 -12.71 10.20
CA HIS A 53 0.38 -12.09 11.42
C HIS A 53 -0.62 -10.97 11.11
N LEU A 54 -1.80 -11.02 11.72
CA LEU A 54 -2.86 -10.04 11.50
C LEU A 54 -2.91 -9.04 12.64
N PHE A 55 -2.74 -7.76 12.32
CA PHE A 55 -2.77 -6.66 13.28
C PHE A 55 -3.98 -5.76 13.04
N HIS A 56 -4.81 -5.62 14.08
CA HIS A 56 -5.98 -4.75 14.02
C HIS A 56 -5.53 -3.28 14.12
N SER A 57 -5.71 -2.51 13.04
CA SER A 57 -5.20 -1.16 12.95
C SER A 57 -5.75 -0.20 14.03
N GLU A 58 -6.93 -0.45 14.57
CA GLU A 58 -7.46 0.37 15.69
C GLU A 58 -6.77 0.09 17.04
N LYS A 59 -6.02 -1.01 17.13
CA LYS A 59 -5.27 -1.39 18.35
C LYS A 59 -3.80 -0.98 18.30
N LEU A 60 -3.32 -0.50 17.13
CA LEU A 60 -1.97 0.01 16.95
C LEU A 60 -1.93 1.53 17.18
N ASN A 61 -0.84 1.99 17.78
CA ASN A 61 -0.50 3.40 17.98
C ASN A 61 1.02 3.57 18.06
N ASN A 62 1.51 4.79 18.14
CA ASN A 62 2.94 5.08 18.17
C ASN A 62 3.66 4.48 19.40
N GLU A 63 2.95 4.21 20.49
CA GLU A 63 3.53 3.69 21.73
C GLU A 63 3.75 2.16 21.65
N ASN A 64 2.87 1.45 20.95
CA ASN A 64 2.89 -0.02 20.91
C ASN A 64 3.33 -0.63 19.58
N ALA A 65 3.41 0.13 18.50
CA ALA A 65 3.74 -0.38 17.17
C ALA A 65 5.10 -1.10 17.16
N ALA A 66 6.12 -0.51 17.78
CA ALA A 66 7.45 -1.10 17.85
C ALA A 66 7.45 -2.46 18.56
N GLU A 67 6.73 -2.60 19.66
CA GLU A 67 6.64 -3.87 20.39
C GLU A 67 5.89 -4.93 19.60
N GLN A 68 4.80 -4.55 18.94
CA GLN A 68 3.96 -5.50 18.21
C GLN A 68 4.55 -5.94 16.87
N LEU A 69 5.30 -5.07 16.18
CA LEU A 69 5.78 -5.31 14.82
C LEU A 69 7.26 -5.72 14.74
N LYS A 70 8.00 -5.71 15.86
CA LYS A 70 9.46 -5.93 15.91
C LYS A 70 9.96 -7.22 15.26
N ASP A 71 9.12 -8.26 15.25
CA ASP A 71 9.50 -9.57 14.73
C ASP A 71 9.04 -9.80 13.28
N MET A 72 8.51 -8.77 12.60
CA MET A 72 8.03 -8.88 11.22
C MET A 72 9.15 -8.60 10.23
N ASP A 73 9.30 -9.49 9.25
CA ASP A 73 10.24 -9.33 8.13
C ASP A 73 9.70 -8.37 7.06
N GLY A 74 8.40 -8.14 7.03
CA GLY A 74 7.72 -7.20 6.15
C GLY A 74 6.35 -6.81 6.68
N ILE A 75 5.88 -5.62 6.31
CA ILE A 75 4.58 -5.09 6.74
C ILE A 75 3.74 -4.75 5.51
N LEU A 76 2.50 -5.22 5.50
CA LEU A 76 1.51 -4.89 4.48
C LEU A 76 0.39 -4.05 5.09
N ILE A 77 0.18 -2.85 4.55
CA ILE A 77 -0.91 -1.97 4.94
C ILE A 77 -2.10 -2.25 4.03
N ALA A 78 -3.13 -2.82 4.62
CA ALA A 78 -4.29 -3.32 3.89
C ALA A 78 -5.14 -2.21 3.26
N PRO A 79 -5.84 -2.51 2.15
CA PRO A 79 -6.82 -1.61 1.54
C PRO A 79 -8.01 -1.36 2.47
N GLY A 80 -8.86 -0.41 2.10
CA GLY A 80 -10.08 -0.08 2.84
C GLY A 80 -10.62 1.29 2.46
N PHE A 81 -11.61 1.76 3.23
CA PHE A 81 -12.26 3.06 3.04
C PHE A 81 -12.51 3.73 4.40
N GLY A 82 -12.58 5.06 4.38
CA GLY A 82 -12.94 5.88 5.55
C GLY A 82 -11.86 5.92 6.63
N GLN A 83 -12.13 6.69 7.67
CA GLN A 83 -11.14 7.12 8.67
C GLN A 83 -10.83 6.11 9.77
N ARG A 84 -11.68 5.09 9.97
CA ARG A 84 -11.53 4.13 11.07
C ARG A 84 -10.21 3.34 10.95
N GLY A 85 -9.40 3.36 12.00
CA GLY A 85 -8.14 2.63 12.08
C GLY A 85 -6.98 3.22 11.24
N ILE A 86 -7.12 4.46 10.76
CA ILE A 86 -6.08 5.13 9.97
C ILE A 86 -4.84 5.46 10.80
N GLU A 87 -5.03 5.95 12.04
CA GLU A 87 -3.91 6.32 12.92
C GLU A 87 -2.99 5.12 13.22
N GLY A 88 -3.57 3.93 13.40
CA GLY A 88 -2.76 2.74 13.58
C GLY A 88 -2.02 2.30 12.32
N LYS A 89 -2.56 2.60 11.13
CA LYS A 89 -1.82 2.42 9.88
C LYS A 89 -0.64 3.38 9.79
N PHE A 90 -0.81 4.65 10.16
CA PHE A 90 0.30 5.61 10.22
C PHE A 90 1.38 5.16 11.20
N ALA A 91 1.01 4.69 12.39
CA ALA A 91 1.95 4.16 13.37
C ALA A 91 2.76 2.96 12.83
N ALA A 92 2.11 2.04 12.11
CA ALA A 92 2.78 0.91 11.49
C ALA A 92 3.72 1.30 10.34
N ILE A 93 3.31 2.27 9.50
CA ILE A 93 4.11 2.82 8.41
C ILE A 93 5.34 3.54 8.94
N LYS A 94 5.15 4.39 9.96
CA LYS A 94 6.24 5.09 10.64
C LYS A 94 7.25 4.10 11.22
N TYR A 95 6.77 3.09 11.93
CA TYR A 95 7.63 2.04 12.45
C TYR A 95 8.44 1.36 11.34
N ALA A 96 7.78 0.96 10.25
CA ALA A 96 8.44 0.31 9.12
C ALA A 96 9.53 1.19 8.51
N ARG A 97 9.25 2.48 8.29
CA ARG A 97 10.20 3.44 7.73
C ARG A 97 11.39 3.70 8.67
N GLU A 98 11.15 3.86 9.97
CA GLU A 98 12.19 4.17 10.95
C GLU A 98 13.09 2.97 11.28
N HIS A 99 12.64 1.73 10.99
CA HIS A 99 13.37 0.49 11.28
C HIS A 99 13.79 -0.27 10.01
N ASP A 100 13.68 0.35 8.82
CA ASP A 100 14.03 -0.25 7.53
C ASP A 100 13.31 -1.58 7.24
N VAL A 101 12.09 -1.74 7.76
CA VAL A 101 11.25 -2.92 7.48
C VAL A 101 10.55 -2.71 6.14
N PRO A 102 10.67 -3.65 5.18
CA PRO A 102 9.92 -3.58 3.92
C PRO A 102 8.43 -3.37 4.14
N CYS A 103 7.85 -2.35 3.50
CA CYS A 103 6.45 -1.99 3.67
C CYS A 103 5.74 -1.84 2.32
N LEU A 104 4.59 -2.51 2.17
CA LEU A 104 3.73 -2.42 0.99
C LEU A 104 2.36 -1.87 1.37
N GLY A 105 1.94 -0.79 0.74
CA GLY A 105 0.59 -0.23 0.89
C GLY A 105 -0.28 -0.53 -0.32
N ILE A 106 -1.46 -1.11 -0.10
CA ILE A 106 -2.43 -1.38 -1.16
C ILE A 106 -3.60 -0.40 -1.08
N CYS A 107 -3.87 0.35 -2.16
CA CYS A 107 -4.98 1.30 -2.27
C CYS A 107 -4.92 2.34 -1.13
N LEU A 108 -5.86 2.32 -0.17
CA LEU A 108 -5.81 3.16 1.03
C LEU A 108 -4.49 3.00 1.81
N GLY A 109 -3.86 1.83 1.77
CA GLY A 109 -2.56 1.61 2.38
C GLY A 109 -1.47 2.47 1.75
N MET A 110 -1.41 2.55 0.43
CA MET A 110 -0.49 3.45 -0.30
C MET A 110 -0.79 4.92 0.05
N GLN A 111 -2.07 5.32 0.06
CA GLN A 111 -2.46 6.68 0.44
C GLN A 111 -2.01 7.02 1.87
N CYS A 112 -2.11 6.08 2.80
CA CYS A 112 -1.59 6.26 4.16
C CYS A 112 -0.06 6.42 4.18
N MET A 113 0.69 5.67 3.35
CA MET A 113 2.15 5.84 3.23
C MET A 113 2.52 7.24 2.72
N VAL A 114 1.79 7.73 1.72
CA VAL A 114 1.96 9.10 1.20
C VAL A 114 1.70 10.13 2.30
N ILE A 115 0.60 10.01 3.02
CA ILE A 115 0.23 10.98 4.09
C ILE A 115 1.25 10.94 5.24
N GLU A 116 1.65 9.76 5.71
CA GLU A 116 2.64 9.63 6.77
C GLU A 116 3.97 10.29 6.39
N PHE A 117 4.46 9.99 5.17
CA PHE A 117 5.69 10.58 4.68
C PHE A 117 5.62 12.10 4.58
N ALA A 118 4.48 12.65 4.13
CA ALA A 118 4.29 14.09 4.11
C ALA A 118 4.37 14.71 5.50
N ARG A 119 3.73 14.09 6.49
CA ARG A 119 3.70 14.61 7.87
C ARG A 119 5.05 14.49 8.55
N ASP A 120 5.66 13.33 8.50
CA ASP A 120 6.81 12.99 9.33
C ASP A 120 8.16 13.28 8.65
N VAL A 121 8.22 13.30 7.31
CA VAL A 121 9.46 13.55 6.57
C VAL A 121 9.47 14.93 5.90
N LEU A 122 8.37 15.32 5.23
CA LEU A 122 8.29 16.63 4.58
C LEU A 122 7.92 17.77 5.53
N GLY A 123 7.49 17.47 6.77
CA GLY A 123 7.09 18.46 7.77
C GLY A 123 5.73 19.12 7.50
N LEU A 124 4.91 18.52 6.65
CA LEU A 124 3.56 19.01 6.31
C LEU A 124 2.54 18.41 7.29
N ALA A 125 2.53 18.90 8.54
CA ALA A 125 1.84 18.28 9.67
C ALA A 125 0.31 18.05 9.45
N ASP A 126 -0.34 18.85 8.62
CA ASP A 126 -1.75 18.75 8.29
C ASP A 126 -2.01 18.03 6.95
N ALA A 127 -0.98 17.45 6.31
CA ALA A 127 -1.14 16.72 5.07
C ALA A 127 -2.17 15.58 5.21
N ASN A 128 -3.08 15.48 4.25
CA ASN A 128 -4.15 14.49 4.28
C ASN A 128 -4.70 14.18 2.88
N SER A 129 -5.60 13.20 2.84
CA SER A 129 -6.52 12.99 1.73
C SER A 129 -7.75 13.88 1.88
N THR A 130 -8.22 14.47 0.79
CA THR A 130 -9.49 15.22 0.79
C THR A 130 -10.72 14.32 1.00
N GLU A 131 -10.57 13.00 0.92
CA GLU A 131 -11.59 12.05 1.39
C GLU A 131 -11.77 12.09 2.91
N MET A 132 -10.66 12.23 3.65
CA MET A 132 -10.64 12.18 5.11
C MET A 132 -10.81 13.55 5.73
N GLU A 133 -10.13 14.54 5.18
CA GLU A 133 -10.16 15.94 5.63
C GLU A 133 -10.28 16.87 4.42
N PRO A 134 -11.51 17.24 4.01
CA PRO A 134 -11.75 18.07 2.81
C PRO A 134 -11.07 19.44 2.87
N ASN A 135 -10.80 19.96 4.06
CA ASN A 135 -10.24 21.28 4.30
C ASN A 135 -8.75 21.29 4.60
N THR A 136 -8.06 20.15 4.45
CA THR A 136 -6.61 20.09 4.65
C THR A 136 -5.90 21.11 3.77
N ALA A 137 -4.88 21.78 4.31
CA ALA A 137 -4.06 22.72 3.54
C ALA A 137 -3.13 21.97 2.55
N HIS A 138 -2.67 20.78 2.91
CA HIS A 138 -1.80 19.97 2.08
C HIS A 138 -2.53 18.70 1.59
N LYS A 139 -3.16 18.84 0.42
CA LYS A 139 -3.96 17.79 -0.25
C LYS A 139 -3.05 16.85 -1.02
N VAL A 140 -2.27 16.03 -0.31
CA VAL A 140 -1.32 15.10 -0.94
C VAL A 140 -1.99 13.92 -1.63
N ILE A 141 -3.23 13.63 -1.24
CA ILE A 141 -4.17 12.73 -1.93
C ILE A 141 -5.44 13.53 -2.22
N ASP A 142 -5.83 13.63 -3.49
CA ASP A 142 -6.97 14.46 -3.91
C ASP A 142 -7.74 13.80 -5.07
N LEU A 143 -8.89 14.37 -5.39
CA LEU A 143 -9.62 14.06 -6.62
C LEU A 143 -8.87 14.61 -7.84
N MET A 144 -8.90 13.86 -8.93
CA MET A 144 -8.47 14.39 -10.24
C MET A 144 -9.37 15.56 -10.67
N GLU A 145 -8.81 16.52 -11.43
CA GLU A 145 -9.57 17.66 -11.94
C GLU A 145 -10.82 17.24 -12.72
N GLU A 146 -10.70 16.19 -13.51
CA GLU A 146 -11.81 15.63 -14.30
C GLU A 146 -12.94 15.07 -13.41
N GLN A 147 -12.62 14.62 -12.21
CA GLN A 147 -13.58 14.07 -11.25
C GLN A 147 -14.30 15.13 -10.44
N LYS A 148 -13.75 16.34 -10.31
CA LYS A 148 -14.33 17.43 -9.51
C LYS A 148 -15.66 17.94 -10.08
N ASN A 149 -15.90 17.75 -11.36
CA ASN A 149 -17.11 18.18 -12.06
C ASN A 149 -18.20 17.10 -12.20
N VAL A 150 -17.96 15.88 -11.67
CA VAL A 150 -18.92 14.77 -11.80
C VAL A 150 -19.88 14.75 -10.62
N THR A 151 -21.15 15.01 -10.89
CA THR A 151 -22.24 15.03 -9.88
C THR A 151 -22.64 13.62 -9.42
N ASN A 152 -22.37 12.58 -10.23
CA ASN A 152 -22.68 11.19 -9.89
C ASN A 152 -21.42 10.50 -9.31
N MET A 153 -21.44 10.27 -8.00
CA MET A 153 -20.31 9.69 -7.26
C MET A 153 -19.78 8.36 -7.83
N GLY A 154 -20.63 7.53 -8.44
CA GLY A 154 -20.21 6.29 -9.10
C GLY A 154 -19.39 6.50 -10.37
N GLY A 155 -19.61 7.61 -11.09
CA GLY A 155 -18.90 7.95 -12.33
C GLY A 155 -17.50 8.55 -12.14
N SER A 156 -17.09 8.86 -10.89
CA SER A 156 -15.78 9.44 -10.58
C SER A 156 -14.73 8.42 -10.14
N MET A 157 -15.02 7.12 -10.17
CA MET A 157 -14.04 6.10 -9.80
C MET A 157 -13.20 5.65 -10.98
N ARG A 158 -11.89 5.49 -10.78
CA ARG A 158 -11.05 4.69 -11.67
C ARG A 158 -11.38 3.22 -11.44
N LEU A 159 -11.95 2.58 -12.46
CA LEU A 159 -12.38 1.19 -12.43
C LEU A 159 -11.81 0.44 -13.61
N GLY A 160 -11.18 -0.70 -13.35
CA GLY A 160 -10.66 -1.59 -14.39
C GLY A 160 -9.14 -1.55 -14.51
N ALA A 161 -8.63 -2.05 -15.62
CA ALA A 161 -7.21 -2.11 -15.92
C ALA A 161 -6.74 -0.77 -16.50
N TYR A 162 -5.64 -0.26 -15.97
CA TYR A 162 -4.95 0.95 -16.44
C TYR A 162 -3.49 0.62 -16.73
N ASP A 163 -2.97 1.24 -17.77
CA ASP A 163 -1.57 1.09 -18.16
C ASP A 163 -0.68 1.85 -17.16
N CYS A 164 0.45 1.23 -16.83
CA CYS A 164 1.48 1.83 -15.99
C CYS A 164 2.85 1.57 -16.60
N THR A 165 3.67 2.61 -16.68
CA THR A 165 5.07 2.52 -17.09
C THR A 165 5.94 2.58 -15.85
N LEU A 166 6.77 1.55 -15.65
CA LEU A 166 7.65 1.43 -14.50
C LEU A 166 9.00 2.07 -14.78
N LYS A 167 9.53 2.75 -13.76
CA LYS A 167 10.82 3.46 -13.83
C LYS A 167 11.97 2.47 -13.86
N GLU A 168 12.92 2.69 -14.78
CA GLU A 168 14.15 1.91 -14.89
C GLU A 168 14.95 1.94 -13.57
N GLY A 169 15.51 0.78 -13.17
CA GLY A 169 16.26 0.62 -11.93
C GLY A 169 15.42 0.54 -10.65
N SER A 170 14.09 0.57 -10.77
CA SER A 170 13.21 0.40 -9.60
C SER A 170 13.04 -1.06 -9.20
N LYS A 171 12.88 -1.32 -7.88
CA LYS A 171 12.54 -2.65 -7.36
C LYS A 171 11.21 -3.19 -7.90
N VAL A 172 10.29 -2.29 -8.24
CA VAL A 172 8.99 -2.65 -8.82
C VAL A 172 9.20 -3.20 -10.23
N LEU A 173 10.03 -2.54 -11.05
CA LEU A 173 10.40 -3.05 -12.38
C LEU A 173 11.08 -4.42 -12.29
N GLU A 174 11.98 -4.61 -11.33
CA GLU A 174 12.64 -5.90 -11.10
C GLU A 174 11.62 -6.99 -10.75
N ALA A 175 10.67 -6.69 -9.89
CA ALA A 175 9.61 -7.63 -9.47
C ALA A 175 8.68 -8.03 -10.63
N TYR A 176 8.29 -7.07 -11.48
CA TYR A 176 7.43 -7.35 -12.65
C TYR A 176 8.18 -7.94 -13.85
N GLY A 177 9.49 -7.66 -13.96
CA GLY A 177 10.34 -8.10 -15.07
C GLY A 177 9.99 -7.47 -16.44
N LYS A 178 9.18 -6.42 -16.46
CA LYS A 178 8.77 -5.68 -17.66
C LYS A 178 8.39 -4.25 -17.32
N GLU A 179 8.70 -3.33 -18.24
CA GLU A 179 8.51 -1.90 -18.06
C GLU A 179 7.03 -1.47 -18.13
N HIS A 180 6.27 -2.05 -19.06
CA HIS A 180 4.86 -1.73 -19.25
C HIS A 180 3.98 -2.82 -18.64
N ILE A 181 3.16 -2.42 -17.68
CA ILE A 181 2.22 -3.29 -16.98
C ILE A 181 0.80 -2.73 -17.05
N GLN A 182 -0.17 -3.56 -16.70
CA GLN A 182 -1.54 -3.14 -16.45
C GLN A 182 -1.90 -3.53 -15.04
N GLU A 183 -2.38 -2.55 -14.27
CA GLU A 183 -2.88 -2.76 -12.91
C GLU A 183 -4.38 -2.49 -12.84
N ARG A 184 -5.05 -3.27 -11.98
CA ARG A 184 -6.49 -3.11 -11.79
C ARG A 184 -6.78 -2.16 -10.65
N HIS A 185 -7.40 -1.03 -10.98
CA HIS A 185 -7.75 0.03 -10.04
C HIS A 185 -9.22 -0.04 -9.60
N ARG A 186 -9.45 0.37 -8.35
CA ARG A 186 -10.77 0.64 -7.79
C ARG A 186 -10.64 1.71 -6.72
N HIS A 187 -10.43 2.94 -7.12
CA HIS A 187 -10.33 4.08 -6.21
C HIS A 187 -10.76 5.37 -6.89
N ARG A 188 -10.96 6.40 -6.09
CA ARG A 188 -11.40 7.73 -6.54
C ARG A 188 -10.33 8.79 -6.32
N PHE A 189 -9.58 8.67 -5.22
CA PHE A 189 -8.58 9.62 -4.80
C PHE A 189 -7.20 9.13 -5.23
N GLU A 190 -6.40 10.06 -5.75
CA GLU A 190 -5.10 9.80 -6.35
C GLU A 190 -4.02 10.60 -5.65
N PHE A 191 -2.76 10.19 -5.85
CA PHE A 191 -1.62 11.00 -5.46
C PHE A 191 -1.65 12.35 -6.20
N ASN A 192 -1.47 13.45 -5.45
CA ASN A 192 -1.43 14.78 -6.04
C ASN A 192 -0.02 15.06 -6.60
N ASN A 193 0.10 15.07 -7.92
CA ASN A 193 1.36 15.26 -8.64
C ASN A 193 2.06 16.59 -8.36
N GLU A 194 1.38 17.60 -7.81
CA GLU A 194 2.00 18.86 -7.39
C GLU A 194 3.09 18.64 -6.32
N TYR A 195 2.94 17.59 -5.52
CA TYR A 195 3.90 17.23 -4.47
C TYR A 195 5.01 16.30 -4.95
N LYS A 196 4.92 15.70 -6.14
CA LYS A 196 5.85 14.68 -6.64
C LYS A 196 7.33 15.04 -6.44
N LYS A 197 7.71 16.26 -6.83
CA LYS A 197 9.11 16.72 -6.71
C LYS A 197 9.59 16.78 -5.26
N GLN A 198 8.70 17.13 -4.33
CA GLN A 198 9.04 17.20 -2.90
C GLN A 198 9.28 15.80 -2.33
N TYR A 199 8.41 14.83 -2.69
CA TYR A 199 8.57 13.44 -2.28
C TYR A 199 9.85 12.83 -2.82
N GLU A 200 10.13 12.99 -4.12
CA GLU A 200 11.34 12.47 -4.75
C GLU A 200 12.61 13.09 -4.17
N ALA A 201 12.62 14.41 -3.92
CA ALA A 201 13.74 15.09 -3.28
C ALA A 201 14.01 14.59 -1.85
N ALA A 202 12.99 14.12 -1.14
CA ALA A 202 13.10 13.56 0.21
C ALA A 202 13.33 12.03 0.22
N GLY A 203 13.39 11.38 -0.95
CA GLY A 203 13.74 9.96 -1.09
C GLY A 203 12.58 9.00 -1.35
N MET A 204 11.33 9.47 -1.35
CA MET A 204 10.20 8.64 -1.78
C MET A 204 9.99 8.77 -3.29
N MET A 205 10.52 7.80 -4.04
CA MET A 205 10.51 7.83 -5.49
C MET A 205 9.18 7.36 -6.08
N CYS A 206 8.66 8.09 -7.06
CA CYS A 206 7.55 7.64 -7.89
C CYS A 206 8.10 6.69 -8.95
N THR A 207 7.73 5.43 -8.89
CA THR A 207 8.33 4.37 -9.72
C THR A 207 7.39 3.78 -10.76
N GLY A 208 6.12 4.17 -10.76
CA GLY A 208 5.13 3.83 -11.76
C GLY A 208 4.28 5.04 -12.12
N GLU A 209 4.00 5.23 -13.40
CA GLU A 209 3.18 6.33 -13.89
C GLU A 209 2.26 5.86 -15.01
N ASN A 210 1.02 6.32 -14.98
CA ASN A 210 0.11 6.13 -16.09
C ASN A 210 0.56 6.98 -17.30
N PRO A 211 0.79 6.39 -18.48
CA PRO A 211 1.37 7.12 -19.63
C PRO A 211 0.42 8.17 -20.23
N GLU A 212 -0.89 8.07 -20.01
CA GLU A 212 -1.88 8.99 -20.57
C GLU A 212 -2.13 10.19 -19.65
N THR A 213 -2.20 9.95 -18.34
CA THR A 213 -2.59 10.95 -17.34
C THR A 213 -1.43 11.47 -16.51
N ASN A 214 -0.26 10.82 -16.58
CA ASN A 214 0.92 11.05 -15.73
C ASN A 214 0.62 10.88 -14.22
N LEU A 215 -0.44 10.19 -13.86
CA LEU A 215 -0.72 9.85 -12.47
C LEU A 215 0.33 8.87 -11.96
N VAL A 216 0.76 9.09 -10.72
CA VAL A 216 1.62 8.16 -10.00
C VAL A 216 0.79 6.94 -9.58
N GLU A 217 1.33 5.73 -9.88
CA GLU A 217 0.70 4.45 -9.61
C GLU A 217 1.33 3.75 -8.40
#